data_4c5d3c25e9897fa00a1393e03a8abb1c
#
_entry.id   4c5d3c25e9897fa00a1393e03a8abb1c
#
_cell.length_a   1.000
_cell.length_b   1.000
_cell.length_c   1.000
_cell.angle_alpha   90.00
_cell.angle_beta   90.00
_cell.angle_gamma   90.00
#
_symmetry.space_group_name_H-M   'P 1'
#
loop_
_entity.id
_entity.type
_entity.pdbx_description
1 polymer ?
#
loop_
_entity_poly.entity_id
_entity_poly.type
_entity_poly.pdbx_seq_one_letter_code
_entity_poly.pdbx_strand_id
1 'polypeptide(L)'
;MKNTGRCPYCGLPLPKQDQLCLAKCLKRLFGSQRIPALNCTQDELNARVKKTVLSRISVPGVQPKLSLHLEHRTPRTHSRLALVGLEGNYILKPQTPPWSHLPKAEHFFLLLARSCHITAAEFGLILLKSGELSYITRQMDRDGEGAFFQHLCPKKRKVLLLICFFAYAEIYYSLKHN
;
A
#
# COMPACT_ATOMS: atom_id res chain seq x y z
N MET A 1 10.46 -13.37 -3.57
CA MET A 1 11.15 -12.37 -2.71
C MET A 1 12.44 -13.01 -2.22
N LYS A 2 13.60 -12.36 -2.40
CA LYS A 2 14.77 -12.73 -1.61
C LYS A 2 14.44 -12.39 -0.16
N ASN A 3 14.54 -13.38 0.72
CA ASN A 3 14.29 -13.19 2.14
C ASN A 3 15.34 -12.22 2.70
N THR A 4 14.94 -11.00 3.03
CA THR A 4 15.81 -9.98 3.62
C THR A 4 16.01 -10.21 5.12
N GLY A 5 15.47 -11.29 5.69
CA GLY A 5 15.44 -11.53 7.13
C GLY A 5 14.52 -10.59 7.91
N ARG A 6 13.77 -9.71 7.23
CA ARG A 6 12.86 -8.73 7.84
C ARG A 6 11.45 -8.83 7.29
N CYS A 7 10.48 -8.61 8.16
CA CYS A 7 9.07 -8.60 7.80
C CYS A 7 8.73 -7.39 6.91
N PRO A 8 8.15 -7.57 5.70
CA PRO A 8 7.82 -6.48 4.78
C PRO A 8 6.66 -5.59 5.26
N TYR A 9 6.05 -5.88 6.41
CA TYR A 9 4.94 -5.12 6.98
C TYR A 9 5.34 -4.28 8.20
N CYS A 10 6.30 -4.75 9.02
CA CYS A 10 6.70 -4.04 10.23
C CYS A 10 8.20 -3.83 10.38
N GLY A 11 9.02 -4.30 9.44
CA GLY A 11 10.47 -4.16 9.46
C GLY A 11 11.21 -5.01 10.53
N LEU A 12 10.48 -5.70 11.40
CA LEU A 12 11.10 -6.53 12.45
C LEU A 12 11.79 -7.76 11.88
N PRO A 13 12.85 -8.28 12.52
CA PRO A 13 13.50 -9.52 12.13
C PRO A 13 12.49 -10.68 12.07
N LEU A 14 12.69 -11.57 11.10
CA LEU A 14 11.93 -12.81 10.99
C LEU A 14 12.63 -13.90 11.78
N PRO A 15 11.88 -14.69 12.60
CA PRO A 15 12.45 -15.72 13.45
C PRO A 15 13.00 -16.93 12.67
N LYS A 16 12.53 -17.14 11.44
CA LYS A 16 12.94 -18.26 10.58
C LYS A 16 13.31 -17.73 9.19
N GLN A 17 14.33 -18.34 8.56
CA GLN A 17 14.81 -17.95 7.24
C GLN A 17 13.80 -18.20 6.10
N ASP A 18 12.94 -19.20 6.25
CA ASP A 18 11.90 -19.55 5.28
C ASP A 18 10.62 -18.72 5.45
N GLN A 19 10.51 -17.96 6.53
CA GLN A 19 9.35 -17.14 6.80
C GLN A 19 9.38 -15.84 5.97
N LEU A 20 8.30 -15.55 5.26
CA LEU A 20 8.19 -14.35 4.43
C LEU A 20 7.70 -13.12 5.20
N CYS A 21 6.92 -13.33 6.27
CA CYS A 21 6.32 -12.25 7.07
C CYS A 21 5.85 -12.77 8.43
N LEU A 22 5.55 -11.85 9.34
CA LEU A 22 4.98 -12.18 10.65
C LEU A 22 3.46 -12.35 10.54
N ALA A 23 2.92 -13.46 11.05
CA ALA A 23 1.49 -13.75 11.02
C ALA A 23 0.63 -12.66 11.67
N LYS A 24 1.13 -12.03 12.76
CA LYS A 24 0.45 -10.91 13.42
C LYS A 24 0.24 -9.70 12.50
N CYS A 25 1.20 -9.43 11.61
CA CYS A 25 1.10 -8.32 10.65
C CYS A 25 0.05 -8.60 9.58
N LEU A 26 0.01 -9.84 9.07
CA LEU A 26 -1.02 -10.26 8.12
C LEU A 26 -2.41 -10.20 8.71
N LYS A 27 -2.57 -10.68 9.97
CA LYS A 27 -3.85 -10.62 10.67
C LYS A 27 -4.34 -9.18 10.86
N ARG A 28 -3.43 -8.23 11.14
CA ARG A 28 -3.77 -6.81 11.29
C ARG A 28 -4.15 -6.17 9.96
N LEU A 29 -3.40 -6.44 8.90
CA LEU A 29 -3.63 -5.83 7.59
C LEU A 29 -4.79 -6.49 6.84
N PHE A 30 -4.83 -7.83 6.78
CA PHE A 30 -5.77 -8.59 5.93
C PHE A 30 -6.83 -9.38 6.72
N GLY A 31 -6.80 -9.35 8.05
CA GLY A 31 -7.69 -10.19 8.87
C GLY A 31 -7.35 -11.69 8.84
N SER A 32 -6.31 -12.10 8.14
CA SER A 32 -5.90 -13.48 7.86
C SER A 32 -4.42 -13.67 8.16
N GLN A 33 -3.97 -14.90 8.43
CA GLN A 33 -2.55 -15.22 8.59
C GLN A 33 -1.86 -15.56 7.25
N ARG A 34 -2.56 -15.42 6.13
CA ARG A 34 -2.03 -15.71 4.79
C ARG A 34 -2.00 -14.44 3.97
N ILE A 35 -0.99 -14.32 3.11
CA ILE A 35 -0.91 -13.23 2.14
C ILE A 35 -1.97 -13.49 1.07
N PRO A 36 -2.92 -12.55 0.83
CA PRO A 36 -3.88 -12.71 -0.25
C PRO A 36 -3.18 -12.66 -1.61
N ALA A 37 -3.68 -13.45 -2.56
CA ALA A 37 -3.15 -13.44 -3.91
C ALA A 37 -3.45 -12.09 -4.60
N LEU A 38 -2.43 -11.50 -5.22
CA LEU A 38 -2.56 -10.33 -6.08
C LEU A 38 -2.08 -10.72 -7.49
N ASN A 39 -3.03 -11.14 -8.34
CA ASN A 39 -2.75 -11.66 -9.67
C ASN A 39 -2.72 -10.54 -10.72
N CYS A 40 -1.82 -9.58 -10.55
CA CYS A 40 -1.59 -8.54 -11.55
C CYS A 40 -0.09 -8.29 -11.73
N THR A 41 0.26 -7.87 -12.94
CA THR A 41 1.61 -7.44 -13.31
C THR A 41 1.73 -5.92 -13.21
N GLN A 42 2.97 -5.42 -13.21
CA GLN A 42 3.23 -3.97 -13.23
C GLN A 42 2.62 -3.30 -14.49
N ASP A 43 2.70 -3.97 -15.64
CA ASP A 43 2.17 -3.44 -16.90
C ASP A 43 0.64 -3.34 -16.90
N GLU A 44 -0.04 -4.35 -16.34
CA GLU A 44 -1.51 -4.31 -16.15
C GLU A 44 -1.92 -3.16 -15.22
N LEU A 45 -1.17 -2.91 -14.15
CA LEU A 45 -1.40 -1.79 -13.25
C LEU A 45 -1.18 -0.45 -13.96
N ASN A 46 -0.08 -0.32 -14.71
CA ASN A 46 0.23 0.89 -15.48
C ASN A 46 -0.86 1.19 -16.53
N ALA A 47 -1.37 0.18 -17.21
CA ALA A 47 -2.45 0.33 -18.18
C ALA A 47 -3.76 0.81 -17.51
N ARG A 48 -4.09 0.29 -16.34
CA ARG A 48 -5.26 0.74 -15.57
C ARG A 48 -5.10 2.16 -15.03
N VAL A 49 -3.91 2.51 -14.53
CA VAL A 49 -3.60 3.87 -14.10
C VAL A 49 -3.79 4.86 -15.24
N LYS A 50 -3.26 4.58 -16.43
CA LYS A 50 -3.47 5.43 -17.62
C LYS A 50 -4.94 5.65 -17.94
N LYS A 51 -5.77 4.59 -17.88
CA LYS A 51 -7.22 4.71 -18.09
C LYS A 51 -7.89 5.58 -17.03
N THR A 52 -7.50 5.44 -15.76
CA THR A 52 -8.08 6.22 -14.65
C THR A 52 -7.66 7.70 -14.73
N VAL A 53 -6.43 7.98 -15.14
CA VAL A 53 -5.93 9.35 -15.31
C VAL A 53 -6.62 10.04 -16.50
N LEU A 54 -6.84 9.33 -17.60
CA LEU A 54 -7.54 9.86 -18.77
C LEU A 54 -9.03 10.17 -18.50
N SER A 55 -9.66 9.46 -17.57
CA SER A 55 -11.06 9.68 -17.19
C SER A 55 -11.27 10.79 -16.16
N ARG A 56 -10.22 11.32 -15.56
CA ARG A 56 -10.27 12.38 -14.54
C ARG A 56 -9.17 13.40 -14.84
N ILE A 57 -9.50 14.68 -14.77
CA ILE A 57 -8.53 15.77 -14.80
C ILE A 57 -7.60 15.58 -13.60
N SER A 58 -6.48 14.89 -13.81
CA SER A 58 -5.51 14.57 -12.77
C SER A 58 -4.54 15.73 -12.61
N VAL A 59 -4.35 16.20 -11.39
CA VAL A 59 -3.30 17.18 -11.08
C VAL A 59 -1.94 16.52 -11.37
N PRO A 60 -1.06 17.15 -12.18
CA PRO A 60 0.27 16.63 -12.45
C PRO A 60 1.05 16.39 -11.16
N GLY A 61 1.78 15.29 -11.07
CA GLY A 61 2.61 14.95 -9.90
C GLY A 61 1.96 14.09 -8.83
N VAL A 62 0.70 13.67 -9.01
CA VAL A 62 0.05 12.75 -8.06
C VAL A 62 0.46 11.31 -8.37
N GLN A 63 1.05 10.63 -7.39
CA GLN A 63 1.38 9.21 -7.49
C GLN A 63 0.12 8.38 -7.83
N PRO A 64 0.20 7.46 -8.81
CA PRO A 64 -0.89 6.57 -9.14
C PRO A 64 -1.29 5.72 -7.94
N LYS A 65 -2.60 5.68 -7.67
CA LYS A 65 -3.18 4.86 -6.61
C LYS A 65 -4.34 4.06 -7.19
N LEU A 66 -4.42 2.80 -6.82
CA LEU A 66 -5.45 1.87 -7.25
C LEU A 66 -6.20 1.34 -6.03
N SER A 67 -7.51 1.26 -6.14
CA SER A 67 -8.37 0.73 -5.10
C SER A 67 -8.48 -0.78 -5.25
N LEU A 68 -8.35 -1.50 -4.12
CA LEU A 68 -8.46 -2.96 -4.06
C LEU A 68 -9.52 -3.35 -3.05
N HIS A 69 -10.24 -4.43 -3.38
CA HIS A 69 -11.14 -5.12 -2.46
C HIS A 69 -10.57 -6.49 -2.11
N LEU A 70 -10.65 -6.86 -0.81
CA LEU A 70 -10.26 -8.19 -0.35
C LEU A 70 -11.46 -9.15 -0.48
N GLU A 71 -11.40 -10.03 -1.46
CA GLU A 71 -12.38 -11.09 -1.62
C GLU A 71 -12.04 -12.25 -0.69
N HIS A 72 -12.91 -12.48 0.29
CA HIS A 72 -12.87 -13.67 1.13
C HIS A 72 -13.48 -14.84 0.35
N ARG A 73 -12.65 -15.84 0.07
CA ARG A 73 -13.12 -17.10 -0.49
C ARG A 73 -13.31 -18.14 0.62
N THR A 74 -13.99 -19.23 0.31
CA THR A 74 -14.27 -20.34 1.23
C THR A 74 -12.99 -20.84 1.93
N PRO A 75 -13.08 -21.56 3.07
CA PRO A 75 -11.92 -22.05 3.83
C PRO A 75 -10.88 -22.83 3.03
N ARG A 76 -11.28 -23.39 1.87
CA ARG A 76 -10.40 -24.15 0.97
C ARG A 76 -9.71 -23.29 -0.09
N THR A 77 -10.13 -22.05 -0.32
CA THR A 77 -9.57 -21.17 -1.35
C THR A 77 -8.89 -19.96 -0.72
N HIS A 78 -7.74 -19.57 -1.27
CA HIS A 78 -6.99 -18.41 -0.80
C HIS A 78 -7.76 -17.11 -1.09
N SER A 79 -7.80 -16.20 -0.12
CA SER A 79 -8.31 -14.85 -0.35
C SER A 79 -7.49 -14.16 -1.44
N ARG A 80 -8.14 -13.28 -2.21
CA ARG A 80 -7.47 -12.51 -3.26
C ARG A 80 -7.79 -11.01 -3.14
N LEU A 81 -6.87 -10.20 -3.61
CA LEU A 81 -7.07 -8.77 -3.80
C LEU A 81 -7.52 -8.53 -5.24
N ALA A 82 -8.72 -7.99 -5.40
CA ALA A 82 -9.28 -7.63 -6.69
C ALA A 82 -9.21 -6.12 -6.89
N LEU A 83 -8.82 -5.70 -8.11
CA LEU A 83 -8.84 -4.30 -8.51
C LEU A 83 -10.28 -3.85 -8.70
N VAL A 84 -10.67 -2.79 -8.00
CA VAL A 84 -12.01 -2.19 -8.08
C VAL A 84 -11.92 -0.71 -8.45
N GLY A 85 -13.04 -0.08 -8.73
CA GLY A 85 -13.08 1.35 -9.07
C GLY A 85 -12.71 2.24 -7.88
N LEU A 86 -13.72 2.69 -7.12
CA LEU A 86 -13.54 3.63 -5.99
C LEU A 86 -13.80 3.00 -4.61
N GLU A 87 -14.44 1.86 -4.56
CA GLU A 87 -15.01 1.28 -3.33
C GLU A 87 -14.17 0.15 -2.72
N GLY A 88 -12.85 0.23 -2.81
CA GLY A 88 -11.96 -0.76 -2.19
C GLY A 88 -11.64 -0.43 -0.74
N ASN A 89 -11.27 -1.45 0.03
CA ASN A 89 -10.83 -1.31 1.43
C ASN A 89 -9.33 -1.09 1.54
N TYR A 90 -8.61 -1.22 0.42
CA TYR A 90 -7.16 -1.06 0.33
C TYR A 90 -6.78 -0.12 -0.79
N ILE A 91 -5.65 0.56 -0.60
CA ILE A 91 -5.01 1.37 -1.64
C ILE A 91 -3.69 0.70 -1.99
N LEU A 92 -3.48 0.44 -3.27
CA LEU A 92 -2.23 -0.03 -3.84
C LEU A 92 -1.54 1.13 -4.56
N LYS A 93 -0.26 1.31 -4.29
CA LYS A 93 0.59 2.26 -4.97
C LYS A 93 1.76 1.50 -5.61
N PRO A 94 1.70 1.26 -6.92
CA PRO A 94 2.75 0.56 -7.66
C PRO A 94 3.98 1.44 -7.84
N GLN A 95 5.07 0.82 -8.29
CA GLN A 95 6.21 1.57 -8.80
C GLN A 95 5.78 2.40 -10.00
N THR A 96 6.37 3.57 -10.16
CA THR A 96 6.09 4.47 -11.28
C THR A 96 7.38 5.08 -11.76
N PRO A 97 7.73 4.92 -13.05
CA PRO A 97 8.88 5.62 -13.59
C PRO A 97 8.72 7.15 -13.49
N PRO A 98 9.79 7.89 -13.20
CA PRO A 98 11.15 7.42 -12.91
C PRO A 98 11.38 6.93 -11.47
N TRP A 99 10.36 6.91 -10.61
CA TRP A 99 10.44 6.72 -9.16
C TRP A 99 10.18 5.26 -8.72
N SER A 100 11.04 4.34 -9.14
CA SER A 100 10.88 2.91 -8.83
C SER A 100 10.93 2.58 -7.33
N HIS A 101 11.56 3.44 -6.52
CA HIS A 101 11.73 3.21 -5.08
C HIS A 101 10.61 3.81 -4.21
N LEU A 102 9.66 4.52 -4.80
CA LEU A 102 8.61 5.22 -4.05
C LEU A 102 7.79 4.31 -3.10
N PRO A 103 7.40 3.07 -3.47
CA PRO A 103 6.74 2.16 -2.54
C PRO A 103 7.57 1.84 -1.30
N LYS A 104 8.90 1.70 -1.45
CA LYS A 104 9.80 1.43 -0.34
C LYS A 104 9.98 2.66 0.56
N ALA A 105 10.06 3.85 -0.04
CA ALA A 105 10.16 5.12 0.69
C ALA A 105 8.91 5.36 1.54
N GLU A 106 7.70 5.21 0.98
CA GLU A 106 6.46 5.33 1.76
C GLU A 106 6.40 4.33 2.92
N HIS A 107 6.78 3.09 2.66
CA HIS A 107 6.84 2.07 3.69
C HIS A 107 7.82 2.45 4.81
N PHE A 108 9.02 2.93 4.46
CA PHE A 108 10.02 3.36 5.43
C PHE A 108 9.53 4.53 6.29
N PHE A 109 8.95 5.57 5.69
CA PHE A 109 8.43 6.73 6.44
C PHE A 109 7.30 6.34 7.39
N LEU A 110 6.45 5.40 7.01
CA LEU A 110 5.41 4.91 7.91
C LEU A 110 5.95 4.03 9.04
N LEU A 111 7.02 3.27 8.80
CA LEU A 111 7.73 2.57 9.88
C LEU A 111 8.35 3.57 10.85
N LEU A 112 8.95 4.63 10.35
CA LEU A 112 9.51 5.71 11.17
C LEU A 112 8.42 6.42 11.98
N ALA A 113 7.31 6.79 11.35
CA ALA A 113 6.16 7.37 12.04
C ALA A 113 5.65 6.46 13.18
N ARG A 114 5.56 5.16 12.91
CA ARG A 114 5.14 4.17 13.92
C ARG A 114 6.16 4.04 15.05
N SER A 115 7.46 4.13 14.79
CA SER A 115 8.51 4.15 15.84
C SER A 115 8.45 5.40 16.71
N CYS A 116 7.96 6.51 16.15
CA CYS A 116 7.69 7.75 16.88
C CYS A 116 6.30 7.77 17.55
N HIS A 117 5.64 6.61 17.72
CA HIS A 117 4.30 6.47 18.31
C HIS A 117 3.19 7.26 17.59
N ILE A 118 3.41 7.61 16.31
CA ILE A 118 2.37 8.24 15.49
C ILE A 118 1.43 7.16 14.95
N THR A 119 0.13 7.34 15.18
CA THR A 119 -0.88 6.40 14.68
C THR A 119 -0.94 6.44 13.15
N ALA A 120 -0.68 5.32 12.51
CA ALA A 120 -0.76 5.13 11.07
C ALA A 120 -1.76 4.01 10.72
N ALA A 121 -2.26 4.03 9.50
CA ALA A 121 -3.03 2.91 8.94
C ALA A 121 -2.19 1.63 8.97
N GLU A 122 -2.83 0.47 8.81
CA GLU A 122 -2.10 -0.77 8.56
C GLU A 122 -1.59 -0.77 7.12
N PHE A 123 -0.30 -1.07 6.96
CA PHE A 123 0.40 -0.96 5.68
C PHE A 123 1.45 -2.06 5.51
N GLY A 124 1.97 -2.17 4.30
CA GLY A 124 3.05 -3.09 3.99
C GLY A 124 3.52 -3.02 2.56
N LEU A 125 4.47 -3.87 2.21
CA LEU A 125 4.89 -4.12 0.84
C LEU A 125 4.33 -5.45 0.37
N ILE A 126 3.79 -5.48 -0.84
CA ILE A 126 3.28 -6.67 -1.51
C ILE A 126 4.00 -6.86 -2.84
N LEU A 127 4.26 -8.12 -3.19
CA LEU A 127 4.91 -8.47 -4.45
C LEU A 127 3.86 -8.66 -5.52
N LEU A 128 4.07 -8.04 -6.67
CA LEU A 128 3.27 -8.27 -7.88
C LEU A 128 3.65 -9.61 -8.53
N LYS A 129 2.81 -10.11 -9.42
CA LYS A 129 3.09 -11.34 -10.20
C LYS A 129 4.36 -11.21 -11.04
N SER A 130 4.67 -10.01 -11.52
CA SER A 130 5.88 -9.69 -12.30
C SER A 130 7.15 -9.47 -11.46
N GLY A 131 7.04 -9.50 -10.12
CA GLY A 131 8.18 -9.47 -9.20
C GLY A 131 8.50 -8.11 -8.58
N GLU A 132 7.82 -7.05 -8.98
CA GLU A 132 8.01 -5.71 -8.42
C GLU A 132 7.28 -5.55 -7.09
N LEU A 133 7.84 -4.70 -6.22
CA LEU A 133 7.21 -4.35 -4.96
C LEU A 133 6.25 -3.18 -5.14
N SER A 134 5.04 -3.31 -4.59
CA SER A 134 4.07 -2.24 -4.46
C SER A 134 3.79 -1.97 -2.98
N TYR A 135 3.51 -0.72 -2.65
CA TYR A 135 3.03 -0.34 -1.32
C TYR A 135 1.51 -0.61 -1.25
N ILE A 136 1.07 -1.19 -0.14
CA ILE A 136 -0.34 -1.44 0.15
C ILE A 136 -0.70 -0.89 1.52
N THR A 137 -1.85 -0.23 1.62
CA THR A 137 -2.39 0.25 2.89
C THR A 137 -3.89 0.00 2.98
N ARG A 138 -4.37 -0.25 4.20
CA ARG A 138 -5.81 -0.31 4.48
C ARG A 138 -6.38 1.10 4.53
N GLN A 139 -7.51 1.35 3.88
CA GLN A 139 -8.23 2.60 4.01
C GLN A 139 -8.79 2.74 5.43
N MET A 140 -8.60 3.91 6.04
CA MET A 140 -9.03 4.19 7.42
C MET A 140 -10.40 4.86 7.49
N ASP A 141 -10.90 5.33 6.38
CA ASP A 141 -12.15 6.06 6.24
C ASP A 141 -13.32 5.17 5.81
N ARG A 142 -13.09 3.85 5.79
CA ARG A 142 -14.09 2.85 5.40
C ARG A 142 -14.21 1.77 6.45
N ASP A 143 -15.42 1.25 6.63
CA ASP A 143 -15.67 0.02 7.38
C ASP A 143 -15.20 -1.22 6.62
N GLY A 144 -15.40 -2.39 7.22
CA GLY A 144 -15.05 -3.67 6.60
C GLY A 144 -15.78 -3.97 5.29
N GLU A 145 -16.90 -3.29 5.02
CA GLU A 145 -17.75 -3.45 3.84
C GLU A 145 -17.48 -2.39 2.76
N GLY A 146 -16.59 -1.42 3.03
CA GLY A 146 -16.20 -0.38 2.07
C GLY A 146 -17.03 0.90 2.15
N ALA A 147 -17.97 1.01 3.10
CA ALA A 147 -18.75 2.24 3.31
C ALA A 147 -17.87 3.38 3.84
N PHE A 148 -18.20 4.61 3.44
CA PHE A 148 -17.48 5.82 3.87
C PHE A 148 -17.82 6.19 5.31
N PHE A 149 -16.80 6.25 6.19
CA PHE A 149 -16.93 6.92 7.48
C PHE A 149 -16.83 8.44 7.32
N GLN A 150 -17.92 9.15 7.49
CA GLN A 150 -17.97 10.62 7.38
C GLN A 150 -17.21 11.36 8.51
N HIS A 151 -16.86 10.67 9.60
CA HIS A 151 -16.22 11.27 10.77
C HIS A 151 -14.79 10.77 11.01
N LEU A 152 -13.84 11.22 10.19
CA LEU A 152 -12.43 11.09 10.51
C LEU A 152 -12.05 12.04 11.65
N CYS A 153 -11.57 11.45 12.76
CA CYS A 153 -10.99 12.23 13.86
C CYS A 153 -9.91 13.19 13.32
N PRO A 154 -9.98 14.50 13.63
CA PRO A 154 -9.06 15.53 13.12
C PRO A 154 -7.58 15.22 13.37
N LYS A 155 -7.26 14.45 14.43
CA LYS A 155 -5.90 14.01 14.75
C LYS A 155 -5.32 13.03 13.70
N LYS A 156 -6.15 12.23 13.03
CA LYS A 156 -5.71 11.30 11.99
C LYS A 156 -5.37 11.99 10.65
N ARG A 157 -6.01 13.11 10.35
CA ARG A 157 -5.74 13.92 9.14
C ARG A 157 -4.32 14.50 9.13
N LYS A 158 -3.79 14.94 10.27
CA LYS A 158 -2.46 15.57 10.35
C LYS A 158 -1.32 14.60 9.98
N VAL A 159 -1.45 13.33 10.32
CA VAL A 159 -0.43 12.30 10.03
C VAL A 159 -0.39 11.95 8.55
N LEU A 160 -1.55 11.79 7.93
CA LEU A 160 -1.65 11.53 6.48
C LEU A 160 -1.08 12.70 5.66
N LEU A 161 -1.31 13.94 6.09
CA LEU A 161 -0.76 15.14 5.46
C LEU A 161 0.77 15.21 5.59
N LEU A 162 1.35 14.85 6.73
CA LEU A 162 2.80 14.84 6.93
C LEU A 162 3.51 13.84 6.01
N ILE A 163 2.94 12.65 5.86
CA ILE A 163 3.49 11.59 4.99
C ILE A 163 3.40 12.00 3.52
N CYS A 164 2.27 12.59 3.11
CA CYS A 164 2.13 13.15 1.77
C CYS A 164 3.09 14.32 1.53
N PHE A 165 3.35 15.14 2.54
CA PHE A 165 4.24 16.30 2.44
C PHE A 165 5.71 15.87 2.28
N PHE A 166 6.17 14.86 3.03
CA PHE A 166 7.53 14.34 2.89
C PHE A 166 7.75 13.64 1.54
N ALA A 167 6.80 12.82 1.09
CA ALA A 167 6.87 12.22 -0.25
C ALA A 167 6.86 13.28 -1.35
N TYR A 168 6.10 14.35 -1.18
CA TYR A 168 6.07 15.49 -2.11
C TYR A 168 7.37 16.30 -2.06
N ALA A 169 7.96 16.51 -0.90
CA ALA A 169 9.21 17.25 -0.74
C ALA A 169 10.39 16.53 -1.40
N GLU A 170 10.49 15.20 -1.33
CA GLU A 170 11.53 14.43 -2.03
C GLU A 170 11.35 14.51 -3.55
N ILE A 171 10.12 14.40 -4.05
CA ILE A 171 9.82 14.57 -5.47
C ILE A 171 10.16 15.99 -5.93
N TYR A 172 9.80 17.01 -5.18
CA TYR A 172 10.07 18.41 -5.50
C TYR A 172 11.58 18.72 -5.49
N TYR A 173 12.32 18.22 -4.49
CA TYR A 173 13.77 18.42 -4.41
C TYR A 173 14.50 17.73 -5.55
N SER A 174 14.09 16.53 -5.94
CA SER A 174 14.66 15.80 -7.07
C SER A 174 14.34 16.45 -8.44
N LEU A 175 13.17 17.08 -8.59
CA LEU A 175 12.80 17.82 -9.81
C LEU A 175 13.55 19.15 -9.98
N LYS A 176 14.04 19.73 -8.88
CA LYS A 176 14.72 21.04 -8.90
C LYS A 176 16.22 20.92 -9.11
N HIS A 177 16.80 19.72 -8.95
CA HIS A 177 18.24 19.46 -9.02
C HIS A 177 18.66 18.47 -10.12
N ASN A 178 17.74 18.04 -11.00
CA ASN A 178 17.96 17.44 -12.30
C ASN A 178 17.49 18.40 -13.40
#